data_e2a7d033353addf916b267634a3b5f87
#
_entry.id   e2a7d033353addf916b267634a3b5f87
#
_cell.length_a   1.000
_cell.length_b   1.000
_cell.length_c   1.000
_cell.angle_alpha   90.00
_cell.angle_beta   90.00
_cell.angle_gamma   90.00
#
_symmetry.space_group_name_H-M   'P 1'
#
loop_
_entity.id
_entity.type
_entity.pdbx_description
1 polymer ?
#
loop_
_entity_poly.entity_id
_entity_poly.type
_entity_poly.pdbx_seq_one_letter_code
_entity_poly.pdbx_strand_id
1 'polypeptide(L)'
;EAAGVVSNPRAYDWADALEYVRRVASDLGVRVEVTRAWMDHVPAHKGAPMPAPASDPADVAPFHPGRVARVFVRAGRDLVDVALAGELSPATCRAFGLPARSCAFEIDMDALIAHMSADPIQVKGVSTFPLAKEDIALVVPADIPASRVEQIVRQGAGQLAESVALFDIYEGDQVPEGYRSLAFALRLRAADHTLTAKESEAVRKQVVTKAAKVLGASLRA
;
A
#
# COMPACT_ATOMS: atom_id res chain seq x y z
N GLU A 1 19.75 14.00 2.98
CA GLU A 1 18.39 14.45 2.61
C GLU A 1 18.29 14.52 1.09
N ALA A 2 17.41 13.71 0.48
CA ALA A 2 17.19 13.74 -0.95
C ALA A 2 15.76 14.17 -1.23
N ALA A 3 15.57 15.38 -1.72
CA ALA A 3 14.28 15.89 -2.16
C ALA A 3 14.22 15.98 -3.68
N GLY A 4 13.17 15.44 -4.28
CA GLY A 4 12.93 15.51 -5.72
C GLY A 4 11.60 16.19 -6.03
N VAL A 5 11.65 17.23 -6.89
CA VAL A 5 10.45 17.80 -7.50
C VAL A 5 10.44 17.41 -8.97
N VAL A 6 9.38 16.73 -9.40
CA VAL A 6 9.23 16.30 -10.80
C VAL A 6 8.00 16.95 -11.40
N SER A 7 8.16 17.64 -12.51
CA SER A 7 7.06 18.17 -13.31
C SER A 7 6.88 17.36 -14.60
N ASN A 8 5.68 16.93 -14.90
CA ASN A 8 5.33 16.15 -16.09
C ASN A 8 4.00 16.67 -16.67
N PRO A 9 3.80 16.62 -18.00
CA PRO A 9 2.51 16.92 -18.62
C PRO A 9 1.34 16.04 -18.14
N ARG A 10 1.59 14.85 -17.60
CA ARG A 10 0.63 14.08 -16.80
C ARG A 10 0.70 14.60 -15.35
N ALA A 11 -0.40 15.07 -14.81
CA ALA A 11 -0.45 15.54 -13.43
C ALA A 11 0.09 14.44 -12.48
N TYR A 12 1.22 14.73 -11.82
CA TYR A 12 1.70 13.91 -10.71
C TYR A 12 0.79 14.11 -9.51
N ASP A 13 0.59 13.06 -8.75
CA ASP A 13 -0.12 13.10 -7.48
C ASP A 13 0.75 12.57 -6.34
N TRP A 14 0.16 12.52 -5.14
CA TRP A 14 0.85 12.04 -3.94
C TRP A 14 1.31 10.56 -4.07
N ALA A 15 0.65 9.76 -4.91
CA ALA A 15 1.03 8.37 -5.11
C ALA A 15 2.34 8.25 -5.89
N ASP A 16 2.60 9.16 -6.83
CA ASP A 16 3.87 9.21 -7.54
C ASP A 16 5.03 9.52 -6.57
N ALA A 17 4.84 10.49 -5.64
CA ALA A 17 5.84 10.79 -4.61
C ALA A 17 6.13 9.58 -3.72
N LEU A 18 5.08 8.84 -3.33
CA LEU A 18 5.22 7.62 -2.55
C LEU A 18 5.95 6.51 -3.32
N GLU A 19 5.72 6.40 -4.62
CA GLU A 19 6.38 5.39 -5.46
C GLU A 19 7.90 5.62 -5.55
N TYR A 20 8.37 6.87 -5.57
CA TYR A 20 9.81 7.16 -5.48
C TYR A 20 10.42 6.66 -4.17
N VAL A 21 9.75 6.88 -3.04
CA VAL A 21 10.21 6.36 -1.74
C VAL A 21 10.26 4.83 -1.75
N ARG A 22 9.22 4.18 -2.26
CA ARG A 22 9.18 2.71 -2.37
C ARG A 22 10.30 2.18 -3.25
N ARG A 23 10.62 2.87 -4.33
CA ARG A 23 11.69 2.47 -5.25
C ARG A 23 13.05 2.56 -4.58
N VAL A 24 13.35 3.66 -3.90
CA VAL A 24 14.59 3.81 -3.12
C VAL A 24 14.71 2.69 -2.08
N ALA A 25 13.65 2.42 -1.32
CA ALA A 25 13.63 1.35 -0.33
C ALA A 25 13.85 -0.03 -0.98
N SER A 26 13.19 -0.30 -2.11
CA SER A 26 13.35 -1.55 -2.86
C SER A 26 14.76 -1.76 -3.38
N ASP A 27 15.41 -0.71 -3.90
CA ASP A 27 16.77 -0.77 -4.39
C ASP A 27 17.78 -1.06 -3.28
N LEU A 28 17.47 -0.66 -2.04
CA LEU A 28 18.22 -1.01 -0.83
C LEU A 28 17.82 -2.36 -0.22
N GLY A 29 16.89 -3.09 -0.82
CA GLY A 29 16.38 -4.34 -0.28
C GLY A 29 15.53 -4.19 0.97
N VAL A 30 15.03 -2.97 1.27
CA VAL A 30 14.21 -2.66 2.44
C VAL A 30 12.73 -2.80 2.11
N ARG A 31 12.02 -3.57 2.92
CA ARG A 31 10.56 -3.67 2.82
C ARG A 31 9.90 -2.60 3.68
N VAL A 32 9.19 -1.69 3.06
CA VAL A 32 8.47 -0.62 3.74
C VAL A 32 6.97 -0.87 3.81
N GLU A 33 6.35 -0.35 4.85
CA GLU A 33 4.89 -0.27 5.03
C GLU A 33 4.46 1.20 5.00
N VAL A 34 3.19 1.45 4.66
CA VAL A 34 2.66 2.79 4.46
C VAL A 34 1.35 2.97 5.23
N THR A 35 1.21 4.11 5.88
CA THR A 35 -0.04 4.53 6.52
C THR A 35 -0.30 6.01 6.27
N ARG A 36 -1.49 6.50 6.66
CA ARG A 36 -1.77 7.94 6.67
C ARG A 36 -0.89 8.63 7.71
N ALA A 37 -0.27 9.74 7.35
CA ALA A 37 0.55 10.51 8.29
C ALA A 37 -0.30 11.33 9.27
N TRP A 38 -1.51 11.75 8.85
CA TRP A 38 -2.44 12.51 9.65
C TRP A 38 -3.88 12.04 9.50
N MET A 39 -4.68 12.12 10.58
CA MET A 39 -6.11 11.83 10.60
C MET A 39 -6.82 12.69 11.63
N ASP A 40 -8.00 13.24 11.29
CA ASP A 40 -8.89 13.95 12.24
C ASP A 40 -9.34 13.08 13.41
N HIS A 41 -9.52 11.79 13.13
CA HIS A 41 -9.94 10.79 14.10
C HIS A 41 -9.19 9.49 13.86
N VAL A 42 -8.56 8.97 14.89
CA VAL A 42 -7.84 7.69 14.83
C VAL A 42 -8.82 6.58 15.20
N PRO A 43 -9.28 5.76 14.24
CA PRO A 43 -10.16 4.65 14.57
C PRO A 43 -9.43 3.60 15.41
N ALA A 44 -10.13 3.02 16.37
CA ALA A 44 -9.61 1.90 17.16
C ALA A 44 -9.55 0.63 16.30
N HIS A 45 -8.41 0.37 15.67
CA HIS A 45 -8.23 -0.85 14.88
C HIS A 45 -7.82 -2.03 15.76
N LYS A 46 -8.55 -3.14 15.61
CA LYS A 46 -8.11 -4.47 16.06
C LYS A 46 -7.15 -5.04 14.99
N GLY A 47 -5.84 -4.88 15.17
CA GLY A 47 -4.86 -5.38 14.20
C GLY A 47 -3.43 -5.25 14.71
N ALA A 48 -2.46 -5.56 13.85
CA ALA A 48 -1.06 -5.31 14.14
C ALA A 48 -0.84 -3.81 14.43
N PRO A 49 0.03 -3.47 15.38
CA PRO A 49 0.29 -2.07 15.71
C PRO A 49 0.75 -1.33 14.45
N MET A 50 0.18 -0.15 14.23
CA MET A 50 0.54 0.80 13.18
C MET A 50 1.02 2.08 13.88
N PRO A 51 1.93 2.87 13.28
CA PRO A 51 2.27 4.19 13.81
C PRO A 51 1.00 5.01 13.95
N ALA A 52 0.81 5.64 15.09
CA ALA A 52 -0.31 6.57 15.25
C ALA A 52 -0.15 7.73 14.27
N PRO A 53 -1.19 8.10 13.51
CA PRO A 53 -1.15 9.30 12.69
C PRO A 53 -1.05 10.54 13.57
N ALA A 54 -0.44 11.61 13.05
CA ALA A 54 -0.40 12.89 13.73
C ALA A 54 -1.84 13.42 13.96
N SER A 55 -2.07 14.04 15.10
CA SER A 55 -3.35 14.67 15.47
C SER A 55 -3.36 16.17 15.15
N ASP A 56 -2.19 16.81 15.05
CA ASP A 56 -2.04 18.19 14.62
C ASP A 56 -1.58 18.26 13.16
N PRO A 57 -2.29 19.00 12.27
CA PRO A 57 -1.84 19.22 10.90
C PRO A 57 -0.43 19.83 10.79
N ALA A 58 0.02 20.55 11.81
CA ALA A 58 1.36 21.14 11.86
C ALA A 58 2.47 20.08 11.92
N ASP A 59 2.20 18.91 12.50
CA ASP A 59 3.16 17.82 12.64
C ASP A 59 3.51 17.17 11.28
N VAL A 60 2.73 17.44 10.24
CA VAL A 60 2.97 16.93 8.88
C VAL A 60 3.36 18.06 7.90
N ALA A 61 3.60 19.28 8.40
CA ALA A 61 4.11 20.36 7.57
C ALA A 61 5.45 19.95 6.93
N PRO A 62 5.71 20.33 5.67
CA PRO A 62 4.98 21.26 4.80
C PRO A 62 3.86 20.63 3.96
N PHE A 63 3.49 19.40 4.21
CA PHE A 63 2.52 18.63 3.44
C PHE A 63 1.06 19.02 3.72
N HIS A 64 0.18 18.64 2.80
CA HIS A 64 -1.26 18.72 2.97
C HIS A 64 -1.74 17.58 3.90
N PRO A 65 -2.40 17.86 5.04
CA PRO A 65 -2.74 16.84 6.04
C PRO A 65 -3.50 15.63 5.48
N GLY A 66 -4.50 15.86 4.61
CA GLY A 66 -5.29 14.79 4.02
C GLY A 66 -4.65 14.04 2.86
N ARG A 67 -3.40 14.43 2.42
CA ARG A 67 -2.74 13.87 1.25
C ARG A 67 -1.25 13.62 1.49
N VAL A 68 -0.92 13.13 2.67
CA VAL A 68 0.43 12.75 3.07
C VAL A 68 0.44 11.35 3.67
N ALA A 69 1.40 10.57 3.26
CA ALA A 69 1.65 9.22 3.75
C ALA A 69 2.91 9.21 4.63
N ARG A 70 2.86 8.43 5.70
CA ARG A 70 4.01 8.04 6.52
C ARG A 70 4.49 6.68 6.05
N VAL A 71 5.78 6.56 5.83
CA VAL A 71 6.44 5.31 5.42
C VAL A 71 7.33 4.83 6.57
N PHE A 72 7.26 3.56 6.89
CA PHE A 72 7.99 2.98 8.01
C PHE A 72 8.48 1.57 7.71
N VAL A 73 9.51 1.15 8.44
CA VAL A 73 10.03 -0.22 8.46
C VAL A 73 9.58 -0.92 9.72
N ARG A 74 9.20 -2.18 9.61
CA ARG A 74 8.90 -3.04 10.75
C ARG A 74 10.12 -3.85 11.12
N ALA A 75 10.75 -3.48 12.24
CA ALA A 75 11.90 -4.15 12.81
C ALA A 75 11.47 -5.00 14.02
N GLY A 76 11.05 -6.24 13.77
CA GLY A 76 10.49 -7.09 14.81
C GLY A 76 9.15 -6.54 15.34
N ARG A 77 9.15 -6.00 16.57
CA ARG A 77 7.98 -5.35 17.18
C ARG A 77 7.99 -3.84 17.02
N ASP A 78 9.12 -3.27 16.65
CA ASP A 78 9.30 -1.83 16.54
C ASP A 78 8.90 -1.32 15.16
N LEU A 79 8.44 -0.09 15.12
CA LEU A 79 8.07 0.63 13.91
C LEU A 79 9.01 1.83 13.81
N VAL A 80 9.81 1.87 12.75
CA VAL A 80 10.78 2.92 12.51
C VAL A 80 10.32 3.75 11.33
N ASP A 81 10.02 5.02 11.57
CA ASP A 81 9.68 5.97 10.51
C ASP A 81 10.89 6.21 9.62
N VAL A 82 10.70 6.13 8.31
CA VAL A 82 11.79 6.31 7.33
C VAL A 82 11.46 7.37 6.27
N ALA A 83 10.20 7.73 6.07
CA ALA A 83 9.86 8.78 5.12
C ALA A 83 8.46 9.38 5.33
N LEU A 84 8.30 10.60 4.81
CA LEU A 84 7.00 11.21 4.48
C LEU A 84 6.93 11.43 2.97
N ALA A 85 5.76 11.23 2.37
CA ALA A 85 5.53 11.49 0.95
C ALA A 85 4.10 11.98 0.72
N GLY A 86 3.94 13.02 -0.08
CA GLY A 86 2.60 13.55 -0.30
C GLY A 86 2.54 14.83 -1.12
N GLU A 87 1.35 15.42 -1.15
CA GLU A 87 1.09 16.73 -1.75
C GLU A 87 1.46 17.84 -0.76
N LEU A 88 2.17 18.84 -1.24
CA LEU A 88 2.48 20.03 -0.44
C LEU A 88 1.20 20.84 -0.13
N SER A 89 1.17 21.48 1.03
CA SER A 89 0.04 22.31 1.39
C SER A 89 -0.11 23.52 0.44
N PRO A 90 -1.33 24.01 0.19
CA PRO A 90 -1.50 25.21 -0.64
C PRO A 90 -0.76 26.43 -0.10
N ALA A 91 -0.56 26.52 1.22
CA ALA A 91 0.21 27.60 1.85
C ALA A 91 1.71 27.48 1.49
N THR A 92 2.26 26.29 1.56
CA THR A 92 3.64 25.98 1.15
C THR A 92 3.85 26.30 -0.33
N CYS A 93 2.97 25.84 -1.21
CA CYS A 93 3.08 26.12 -2.64
C CYS A 93 3.09 27.63 -2.92
N ARG A 94 2.23 28.42 -2.26
CA ARG A 94 2.22 29.87 -2.42
C ARG A 94 3.49 30.52 -1.88
N ALA A 95 3.97 30.10 -0.71
CA ALA A 95 5.15 30.70 -0.08
C ALA A 95 6.43 30.51 -0.91
N PHE A 96 6.53 29.38 -1.61
CA PHE A 96 7.71 29.04 -2.43
C PHE A 96 7.50 29.23 -3.94
N GLY A 97 6.36 29.79 -4.38
CA GLY A 97 6.07 30.01 -5.80
C GLY A 97 5.97 28.70 -6.62
N LEU A 98 5.59 27.60 -5.97
CA LEU A 98 5.44 26.29 -6.61
C LEU A 98 4.08 26.18 -7.30
N PRO A 99 3.97 25.37 -8.37
CA PRO A 99 2.69 25.02 -8.97
C PRO A 99 1.71 24.44 -7.94
N ALA A 100 0.42 24.68 -8.13
CA ALA A 100 -0.61 24.02 -7.33
C ALA A 100 -0.47 22.49 -7.41
N ARG A 101 -0.71 21.83 -6.28
CA ARG A 101 -0.62 20.36 -6.18
C ARG A 101 0.78 19.79 -6.43
N SER A 102 1.84 20.55 -6.15
CA SER A 102 3.19 20.00 -6.12
C SER A 102 3.29 18.90 -5.08
N CYS A 103 3.97 17.82 -5.42
CA CYS A 103 4.21 16.68 -4.54
C CYS A 103 5.69 16.65 -4.14
N ALA A 104 5.95 16.15 -2.95
CA ALA A 104 7.30 16.02 -2.41
C ALA A 104 7.41 14.74 -1.57
N PHE A 105 8.65 14.38 -1.26
CA PHE A 105 8.97 13.35 -0.27
C PHE A 105 10.21 13.74 0.51
N GLU A 106 10.30 13.22 1.72
CA GLU A 106 11.44 13.33 2.61
C GLU A 106 11.80 11.93 3.10
N ILE A 107 13.07 11.56 3.04
CA ILE A 107 13.57 10.23 3.44
C ILE A 107 14.67 10.41 4.48
N ASP A 108 14.53 9.73 5.62
CA ASP A 108 15.61 9.49 6.55
C ASP A 108 16.48 8.34 6.00
N MET A 109 17.55 8.73 5.30
CA MET A 109 18.44 7.78 4.67
C MET A 109 19.23 6.95 5.68
N ASP A 110 19.55 7.51 6.85
CA ASP A 110 20.30 6.78 7.88
C ASP A 110 19.42 5.69 8.48
N ALA A 111 18.16 6.01 8.79
CA ALA A 111 17.19 5.04 9.25
C ALA A 111 16.92 3.95 8.20
N LEU A 112 16.84 4.31 6.92
CA LEU A 112 16.60 3.36 5.83
C LEU A 112 17.80 2.42 5.63
N ILE A 113 19.03 2.97 5.61
CA ILE A 113 20.28 2.21 5.45
C ILE A 113 20.50 1.26 6.64
N ALA A 114 20.15 1.67 7.87
CA ALA A 114 20.25 0.81 9.04
C ALA A 114 19.41 -0.48 8.94
N HIS A 115 18.40 -0.48 8.06
CA HIS A 115 17.52 -1.62 7.79
C HIS A 115 17.77 -2.27 6.43
N MET A 116 18.84 -1.88 5.74
CA MET A 116 19.21 -2.45 4.45
C MET A 116 19.48 -3.95 4.57
N SER A 117 18.99 -4.72 3.63
CA SER A 117 19.31 -6.15 3.57
C SER A 117 20.79 -6.36 3.25
N ALA A 118 21.46 -7.11 4.11
CA ALA A 118 22.84 -7.55 3.85
C ALA A 118 22.89 -8.68 2.80
N ASP A 119 21.76 -9.31 2.53
CA ASP A 119 21.68 -10.40 1.57
C ASP A 119 21.67 -9.84 0.15
N PRO A 120 22.45 -10.41 -0.79
CA PRO A 120 22.37 -10.03 -2.19
C PRO A 120 20.95 -10.29 -2.73
N ILE A 121 20.48 -9.40 -3.61
CA ILE A 121 19.20 -9.56 -4.28
C ILE A 121 19.20 -10.88 -5.04
N GLN A 122 18.46 -11.85 -4.54
CA GLN A 122 18.29 -13.15 -5.18
C GLN A 122 17.25 -13.01 -6.29
N VAL A 123 17.68 -13.09 -7.52
CA VAL A 123 16.77 -13.18 -8.67
C VAL A 123 16.08 -14.54 -8.62
N LYS A 124 14.77 -14.54 -8.37
CA LYS A 124 13.97 -15.77 -8.48
C LYS A 124 13.96 -16.21 -9.92
N GLY A 125 14.18 -17.51 -10.16
CA GLY A 125 14.04 -18.09 -11.50
C GLY A 125 12.68 -17.71 -12.11
N VAL A 126 12.70 -17.26 -13.37
CA VAL A 126 11.46 -16.96 -14.09
C VAL A 126 10.77 -18.28 -14.40
N SER A 127 9.59 -18.51 -13.81
CA SER A 127 8.79 -19.67 -14.15
C SER A 127 8.30 -19.58 -15.60
N THR A 128 8.42 -20.66 -16.35
CA THR A 128 7.92 -20.78 -17.74
C THR A 128 6.44 -21.20 -17.80
N PHE A 129 5.85 -21.55 -16.67
CA PHE A 129 4.45 -21.95 -16.62
C PHE A 129 3.50 -20.75 -16.79
N PRO A 130 2.34 -20.93 -17.45
CA PRO A 130 1.40 -19.86 -17.70
C PRO A 130 0.81 -19.29 -16.40
N LEU A 131 0.49 -17.99 -16.43
CA LEU A 131 -0.22 -17.31 -15.36
C LEU A 131 -1.71 -17.64 -15.36
N ALA A 132 -2.25 -18.01 -14.21
CA ALA A 132 -3.68 -17.96 -13.97
C ALA A 132 -4.06 -16.56 -13.45
N LYS A 133 -5.15 -16.01 -14.00
CA LYS A 133 -5.68 -14.70 -13.61
C LYS A 133 -6.99 -14.88 -12.89
N GLU A 134 -7.12 -14.30 -11.70
CA GLU A 134 -8.33 -14.29 -10.90
C GLU A 134 -8.62 -12.87 -10.43
N ASP A 135 -9.85 -12.44 -10.56
CA ASP A 135 -10.31 -11.15 -10.03
C ASP A 135 -11.23 -11.41 -8.83
N ILE A 136 -11.00 -10.66 -7.75
CA ILE A 136 -11.78 -10.79 -6.51
C ILE A 136 -12.22 -9.40 -6.06
N ALA A 137 -13.52 -9.19 -5.91
CA ALA A 137 -14.07 -7.98 -5.32
C ALA A 137 -14.53 -8.27 -3.88
N LEU A 138 -13.99 -7.52 -2.92
CA LEU A 138 -14.27 -7.66 -1.50
C LEU A 138 -14.97 -6.41 -0.98
N VAL A 139 -16.11 -6.61 -0.33
CA VAL A 139 -16.81 -5.55 0.42
C VAL A 139 -16.23 -5.52 1.83
N VAL A 140 -15.67 -4.38 2.21
CA VAL A 140 -14.98 -4.16 3.49
C VAL A 140 -15.47 -2.86 4.15
N PRO A 141 -15.39 -2.71 5.49
CA PRO A 141 -15.59 -1.43 6.15
C PRO A 141 -14.71 -0.33 5.52
N ALA A 142 -15.28 0.86 5.30
CA ALA A 142 -14.60 1.94 4.57
C ALA A 142 -13.38 2.51 5.33
N ASP A 143 -13.32 2.32 6.65
CA ASP A 143 -12.21 2.72 7.52
C ASP A 143 -10.98 1.84 7.40
N ILE A 144 -11.11 0.59 6.87
CA ILE A 144 -9.98 -0.32 6.69
C ILE A 144 -9.12 0.15 5.50
N PRO A 145 -7.81 0.42 5.69
CA PRO A 145 -6.92 0.82 4.60
C PRO A 145 -6.86 -0.25 3.50
N ALA A 146 -6.89 0.18 2.23
CA ALA A 146 -6.80 -0.74 1.09
C ALA A 146 -5.52 -1.59 1.11
N SER A 147 -4.40 -1.03 1.57
CA SER A 147 -3.13 -1.75 1.76
C SER A 147 -3.25 -2.91 2.75
N ARG A 148 -4.08 -2.75 3.79
CA ARG A 148 -4.34 -3.84 4.75
C ARG A 148 -5.14 -4.95 4.10
N VAL A 149 -6.14 -4.61 3.27
CA VAL A 149 -6.93 -5.59 2.52
C VAL A 149 -6.03 -6.34 1.53
N GLU A 150 -5.21 -5.62 0.76
CA GLU A 150 -4.22 -6.21 -0.16
C GLU A 150 -3.28 -7.19 0.56
N GLN A 151 -2.77 -6.81 1.73
CA GLN A 151 -1.91 -7.70 2.54
C GLN A 151 -2.62 -9.01 2.90
N ILE A 152 -3.90 -8.94 3.30
CA ILE A 152 -4.70 -10.13 3.65
C ILE A 152 -4.99 -10.98 2.41
N VAL A 153 -5.30 -10.35 1.28
CA VAL A 153 -5.48 -11.04 -0.01
C VAL A 153 -4.20 -11.78 -0.40
N ARG A 154 -3.06 -11.11 -0.38
CA ARG A 154 -1.75 -11.70 -0.67
C ARG A 154 -1.41 -12.87 0.26
N GLN A 155 -1.67 -12.71 1.56
CA GLN A 155 -1.49 -13.80 2.53
C GLN A 155 -2.45 -14.98 2.32
N GLY A 156 -3.67 -14.72 1.85
CA GLY A 156 -4.65 -15.75 1.51
C GLY A 156 -4.26 -16.54 0.26
N ALA A 157 -3.71 -15.86 -0.74
CA ALA A 157 -3.22 -16.48 -1.97
C ALA A 157 -1.89 -17.23 -1.79
N GLY A 158 -1.13 -16.92 -0.73
CA GLY A 158 0.09 -17.64 -0.35
C GLY A 158 1.20 -17.56 -1.40
N GLN A 159 1.96 -18.66 -1.53
CA GLN A 159 3.12 -18.72 -2.42
C GLN A 159 2.77 -18.70 -3.92
N LEU A 160 1.54 -19.02 -4.27
CA LEU A 160 1.06 -18.99 -5.64
C LEU A 160 0.83 -17.57 -6.16
N ALA A 161 0.73 -16.57 -5.27
CA ALA A 161 0.56 -15.17 -5.66
C ALA A 161 1.85 -14.57 -6.22
N GLU A 162 1.94 -14.46 -7.53
CA GLU A 162 3.00 -13.70 -8.21
C GLU A 162 2.77 -12.19 -8.02
N SER A 163 1.53 -11.72 -8.22
CA SER A 163 1.16 -10.36 -7.92
C SER A 163 -0.29 -10.24 -7.45
N VAL A 164 -0.55 -9.21 -6.64
CA VAL A 164 -1.88 -8.77 -6.21
C VAL A 164 -1.90 -7.26 -6.45
N ALA A 165 -2.88 -6.79 -7.20
CA ALA A 165 -3.02 -5.38 -7.52
C ALA A 165 -4.46 -4.91 -7.33
N LEU A 166 -4.68 -3.85 -6.58
CA LEU A 166 -5.96 -3.16 -6.52
C LEU A 166 -6.17 -2.42 -7.85
N PHE A 167 -7.29 -2.66 -8.51
CA PHE A 167 -7.59 -2.00 -9.79
C PHE A 167 -8.89 -1.21 -9.79
N ASP A 168 -9.79 -1.44 -8.81
CA ASP A 168 -11.03 -0.68 -8.70
C ASP A 168 -11.47 -0.49 -7.25
N ILE A 169 -12.08 0.66 -6.97
CA ILE A 169 -12.70 1.01 -5.69
C ILE A 169 -14.10 1.53 -6.01
N TYR A 170 -15.11 0.89 -5.44
CA TYR A 170 -16.50 1.29 -5.62
C TYR A 170 -17.15 1.63 -4.28
N GLU A 171 -17.76 2.82 -4.23
CA GLU A 171 -18.60 3.30 -3.14
C GLU A 171 -19.92 3.76 -3.77
N GLY A 172 -21.03 3.12 -3.43
CA GLY A 172 -22.32 3.45 -4.01
C GLY A 172 -23.43 2.48 -3.60
N ASP A 173 -24.61 2.60 -4.21
CA ASP A 173 -25.87 1.96 -3.80
C ASP A 173 -25.83 0.42 -3.71
N GLN A 174 -24.85 -0.23 -4.36
CA GLN A 174 -24.69 -1.67 -4.32
C GLN A 174 -23.81 -2.17 -3.16
N VAL A 175 -23.37 -1.26 -2.30
CA VAL A 175 -22.54 -1.56 -1.13
C VAL A 175 -23.20 -0.93 0.09
N PRO A 176 -23.28 -1.63 1.24
CA PRO A 176 -23.87 -1.07 2.44
C PRO A 176 -23.21 0.25 2.86
N GLU A 177 -24.00 1.15 3.48
CA GLU A 177 -23.48 2.39 4.04
C GLU A 177 -22.34 2.10 5.04
N GLY A 178 -21.25 2.87 4.96
CA GLY A 178 -20.04 2.65 5.77
C GLY A 178 -19.10 1.54 5.24
N TYR A 179 -19.41 0.95 4.08
CA TYR A 179 -18.57 -0.05 3.42
C TYR A 179 -18.14 0.42 2.04
N ARG A 180 -17.12 -0.23 1.49
CA ARG A 180 -16.69 -0.07 0.09
C ARG A 180 -16.27 -1.40 -0.50
N SER A 181 -16.37 -1.51 -1.82
CA SER A 181 -15.86 -2.65 -2.57
C SER A 181 -14.47 -2.35 -3.10
N LEU A 182 -13.53 -3.26 -2.83
CA LEU A 182 -12.16 -3.21 -3.35
C LEU A 182 -11.96 -4.40 -4.29
N ALA A 183 -11.65 -4.12 -5.56
CA ALA A 183 -11.41 -5.15 -6.56
C ALA A 183 -9.91 -5.37 -6.78
N PHE A 184 -9.47 -6.61 -6.62
CA PHE A 184 -8.07 -7.02 -6.75
C PHE A 184 -7.90 -7.99 -7.92
N ALA A 185 -6.93 -7.70 -8.78
CA ALA A 185 -6.44 -8.64 -9.77
C ALA A 185 -5.32 -9.49 -9.15
N LEU A 186 -5.51 -10.81 -9.12
CA LEU A 186 -4.54 -11.78 -8.66
C LEU A 186 -3.90 -12.45 -9.88
N ARG A 187 -2.58 -12.47 -9.90
CA ARG A 187 -1.81 -13.28 -10.85
C ARG A 187 -1.20 -14.43 -10.07
N LEU A 188 -1.59 -15.63 -10.43
CA LEU A 188 -1.20 -16.86 -9.73
C LEU A 188 -0.30 -17.68 -10.65
N ARG A 189 0.78 -18.22 -10.10
CA ARG A 189 1.70 -19.10 -10.82
C ARG A 189 2.28 -20.14 -9.88
N ALA A 190 2.29 -21.38 -10.29
CA ALA A 190 3.07 -22.42 -9.62
C ALA A 190 4.51 -22.45 -10.16
N ALA A 191 5.44 -22.94 -9.34
CA ALA A 191 6.85 -23.01 -9.71
C ALA A 191 7.15 -24.21 -10.63
N ASP A 192 6.35 -25.26 -10.56
CA ASP A 192 6.63 -26.60 -11.04
C ASP A 192 5.56 -27.19 -12.00
N HIS A 193 4.40 -26.53 -12.15
CA HIS A 193 3.31 -26.98 -13.02
C HIS A 193 2.40 -25.84 -13.48
N THR A 194 1.51 -26.14 -14.45
CA THR A 194 0.43 -25.24 -14.85
C THR A 194 -0.73 -25.37 -13.89
N LEU A 195 -1.18 -24.26 -13.28
CA LEU A 195 -2.31 -24.24 -12.38
C LEU A 195 -3.59 -24.68 -13.07
N THR A 196 -4.30 -25.63 -12.46
CA THR A 196 -5.64 -26.04 -12.87
C THR A 196 -6.70 -25.06 -12.39
N ALA A 197 -7.86 -25.03 -13.04
CA ALA A 197 -9.01 -24.23 -12.60
C ALA A 197 -9.42 -24.54 -11.15
N LYS A 198 -9.31 -25.82 -10.72
CA LYS A 198 -9.63 -26.23 -9.35
C LYS A 198 -8.67 -25.64 -8.31
N GLU A 199 -7.38 -25.54 -8.64
CA GLU A 199 -6.37 -24.93 -7.76
C GLU A 199 -6.58 -23.41 -7.65
N SER A 200 -6.85 -22.73 -8.77
CA SER A 200 -7.18 -21.31 -8.77
C SER A 200 -8.43 -21.03 -7.93
N GLU A 201 -9.48 -21.84 -8.08
CA GLU A 201 -10.70 -21.74 -7.26
C GLU A 201 -10.43 -21.98 -5.77
N ALA A 202 -9.55 -22.91 -5.43
CA ALA A 202 -9.15 -23.17 -4.05
C ALA A 202 -8.43 -21.96 -3.44
N VAL A 203 -7.53 -21.32 -4.18
CA VAL A 203 -6.86 -20.06 -3.77
C VAL A 203 -7.89 -18.95 -3.55
N ARG A 204 -8.82 -18.77 -4.48
CA ARG A 204 -9.91 -17.79 -4.34
C ARG A 204 -10.71 -18.02 -3.05
N LYS A 205 -11.11 -19.25 -2.77
CA LYS A 205 -11.83 -19.62 -1.53
C LYS A 205 -11.01 -19.32 -0.27
N GLN A 206 -9.71 -19.62 -0.29
CA GLN A 206 -8.81 -19.30 0.83
C GLN A 206 -8.71 -17.81 1.08
N VAL A 207 -8.54 -17.00 0.03
CA VAL A 207 -8.51 -15.54 0.12
C VAL A 207 -9.79 -14.99 0.74
N VAL A 208 -10.95 -15.41 0.21
CA VAL A 208 -12.26 -14.95 0.72
C VAL A 208 -12.46 -15.35 2.18
N THR A 209 -12.16 -16.60 2.54
CA THR A 209 -12.28 -17.09 3.92
C THR A 209 -11.38 -16.31 4.87
N LYS A 210 -10.14 -16.04 4.46
CA LYS A 210 -9.20 -15.28 5.28
C LYS A 210 -9.64 -13.82 5.44
N ALA A 211 -10.09 -13.18 4.35
CA ALA A 211 -10.58 -11.81 4.38
C ALA A 211 -11.83 -11.68 5.27
N ALA A 212 -12.76 -12.63 5.18
CA ALA A 212 -13.94 -12.67 6.05
C ALA A 212 -13.55 -12.80 7.53
N LYS A 213 -12.61 -13.72 7.84
CA LYS A 213 -12.17 -13.96 9.22
C LYS A 213 -11.44 -12.78 9.85
N VAL A 214 -10.59 -12.09 9.09
CA VAL A 214 -9.67 -11.06 9.62
C VAL A 214 -10.26 -9.67 9.53
N LEU A 215 -11.02 -9.38 8.47
CA LEU A 215 -11.50 -8.03 8.14
C LEU A 215 -13.05 -7.92 8.22
N GLY A 216 -13.75 -9.03 8.44
CA GLY A 216 -15.21 -9.04 8.30
C GLY A 216 -15.68 -8.81 6.86
N ALA A 217 -14.79 -9.05 5.89
CA ALA A 217 -15.08 -8.83 4.48
C ALA A 217 -16.09 -9.86 3.92
N SER A 218 -16.88 -9.45 2.93
CA SER A 218 -17.70 -10.34 2.13
C SER A 218 -17.33 -10.27 0.65
N LEU A 219 -17.55 -11.34 -0.08
CA LEU A 219 -17.38 -11.33 -1.53
C LEU A 219 -18.51 -10.50 -2.15
N ARG A 220 -18.17 -9.59 -3.06
CA ARG A 220 -19.18 -8.92 -3.88
C ARG A 220 -19.67 -9.90 -4.95
N ALA A 221 -20.99 -10.07 -5.03
CA ALA A 221 -21.64 -10.88 -6.05
C ALA A 221 -21.58 -10.24 -7.43
#